data_cca151c88659746558dae371cc6b8bf4
#
_entry.id   cca151c88659746558dae371cc6b8bf4
#
_cell.length_a   1.000
_cell.length_b   1.000
_cell.length_c   1.000
_cell.angle_alpha   90.00
_cell.angle_beta   90.00
_cell.angle_gamma   90.00
#
_symmetry.space_group_name_H-M   'P 1'
#
loop_
_entity.id
_entity.type
_entity.pdbx_description
1 polymer ?
#
loop_
_entity_poly.entity_id
_entity_poly.type
_entity_poly.pdbx_seq_one_letter_code
_entity_poly.pdbx_strand_id
1 'polypeptide(L)'
;MQQLSFKNRIASNYIITTALLIFVVFFVIYSIVRFSVYVKVNNDIKNEVAKHLKEIEVKENCVLLIREKQWKKIQFNKVDISPAFIQFVDELGALVDKSPNLKQKKLNYYPKAVNNILFDAKLENTSVRQIQVPLYQNTKIIGFMIIAMSLEDSAMVLNNLFIILLVAYPLILLVLFLIARFIAGRSIKPISAIIQTSNVITKDNLKSRIPLPINKDELHLLSNTINNLLDRVENAIEREKQFTSDASHELRTPLAVIKGTLEVLVRKPRNQEEYKEKIDFCISEVNRLNHLVDELLLLARFENQKQSLKIEKVSLNAIFLDIVSRNSTIIKEKKLSCVQLFTKDFYVETDSYLFSLIVNNILTNAIKYSKVGGVINFDIKETKDTTVFTISDSGIGIATEDLEKIFDQFYRSKSNEHPEIKGTGLGLSIVKRLCLLLQIDLEIKSKENVGTDVILSFPK
;
A
#
# COMPACT_ATOMS: atom_id res chain seq x y z
N MET A 1 9.37 28.98 -7.17
CA MET A 1 10.05 27.73 -7.45
C MET A 1 9.08 26.80 -8.18
N GLN A 2 9.31 26.52 -9.46
CA GLN A 2 8.51 25.52 -10.19
C GLN A 2 8.70 24.15 -9.50
N GLN A 3 7.62 23.58 -9.02
CA GLN A 3 7.66 22.23 -8.45
C GLN A 3 8.01 21.26 -9.56
N LEU A 4 9.20 20.64 -9.45
CA LEU A 4 9.62 19.59 -10.36
C LEU A 4 8.58 18.45 -10.34
N SER A 5 8.21 17.94 -11.51
CA SER A 5 7.33 16.78 -11.59
C SER A 5 7.95 15.59 -10.82
N PHE A 6 7.13 14.71 -10.28
CA PHE A 6 7.56 13.55 -9.51
C PHE A 6 8.62 12.71 -10.26
N LYS A 7 8.46 12.56 -11.59
CA LYS A 7 9.43 11.94 -12.49
C LYS A 7 10.81 12.62 -12.43
N ASN A 8 10.84 13.94 -12.51
CA ASN A 8 12.10 14.70 -12.51
C ASN A 8 12.75 14.69 -11.14
N ARG A 9 11.97 14.69 -10.06
CA ARG A 9 12.46 14.61 -8.69
C ARG A 9 13.15 13.28 -8.40
N ILE A 10 12.56 12.15 -8.82
CA ILE A 10 13.20 10.83 -8.70
C ILE A 10 14.48 10.78 -9.50
N ALA A 11 14.46 11.19 -10.77
CA ALA A 11 15.64 11.20 -11.63
C ALA A 11 16.76 12.09 -11.05
N SER A 12 16.44 13.27 -10.52
CA SER A 12 17.42 14.17 -9.89
C SER A 12 18.04 13.57 -8.64
N ASN A 13 17.26 13.01 -7.73
CA ASN A 13 17.80 12.37 -6.52
C ASN A 13 18.70 11.18 -6.85
N TYR A 14 18.28 10.36 -7.80
CA TYR A 14 19.08 9.23 -8.28
C TYR A 14 20.41 9.67 -8.84
N ILE A 15 20.45 10.75 -9.66
CA ILE A 15 21.68 11.27 -10.24
C ILE A 15 22.61 11.83 -9.18
N ILE A 16 22.09 12.61 -8.22
CA ILE A 16 22.93 13.18 -7.15
C ILE A 16 23.61 12.06 -6.36
N THR A 17 22.87 11.03 -5.98
CA THR A 17 23.44 9.90 -5.21
C THR A 17 24.44 9.10 -6.03
N THR A 18 24.16 8.81 -7.31
CA THR A 18 25.06 8.08 -8.18
C THR A 18 26.29 8.92 -8.56
N ALA A 19 26.16 10.23 -8.74
CA ALA A 19 27.28 11.13 -8.99
C ALA A 19 28.26 11.10 -7.81
N LEU A 20 27.75 11.21 -6.59
CA LEU A 20 28.59 11.12 -5.39
C LEU A 20 29.30 9.77 -5.30
N LEU A 21 28.60 8.68 -5.56
CA LEU A 21 29.17 7.33 -5.53
C LEU A 21 30.29 7.17 -6.56
N ILE A 22 30.04 7.58 -7.82
CA ILE A 22 31.04 7.47 -8.89
C ILE A 22 32.25 8.35 -8.58
N PHE A 23 32.05 9.55 -8.04
CA PHE A 23 33.13 10.41 -7.61
C PHE A 23 34.04 9.73 -6.58
N VAL A 24 33.44 9.14 -5.56
CA VAL A 24 34.18 8.41 -4.51
C VAL A 24 34.96 7.23 -5.12
N VAL A 25 34.34 6.44 -6.01
CA VAL A 25 34.99 5.32 -6.70
C VAL A 25 36.18 5.80 -7.53
N PHE A 26 36.01 6.87 -8.31
CA PHE A 26 37.09 7.42 -9.15
C PHE A 26 38.23 7.99 -8.31
N PHE A 27 37.90 8.65 -7.19
CA PHE A 27 38.89 9.12 -6.24
C PHE A 27 39.71 7.96 -5.64
N VAL A 28 39.06 6.88 -5.28
CA VAL A 28 39.74 5.67 -4.77
C VAL A 28 40.63 5.04 -5.81
N ILE A 29 40.14 4.88 -7.05
CA ILE A 29 40.94 4.32 -8.15
C ILE A 29 42.16 5.17 -8.40
N TYR A 30 42.02 6.49 -8.50
CA TYR A 30 43.12 7.40 -8.69
C TYR A 30 44.15 7.29 -7.56
N SER A 31 43.69 7.25 -6.33
CA SER A 31 44.53 7.15 -5.13
C SER A 31 45.31 5.82 -5.08
N ILE A 32 44.65 4.70 -5.39
CA ILE A 32 45.31 3.38 -5.45
C ILE A 32 46.36 3.34 -6.54
N VAL A 33 46.07 3.81 -7.74
CA VAL A 33 47.03 3.83 -8.85
C VAL A 33 48.23 4.74 -8.53
N ARG A 34 47.96 5.93 -7.98
CA ARG A 34 49.02 6.84 -7.52
C ARG A 34 49.91 6.16 -6.47
N PHE A 35 49.35 5.54 -5.48
CA PHE A 35 50.07 4.83 -4.44
C PHE A 35 50.92 3.69 -5.06
N SER A 36 50.34 2.87 -5.92
CA SER A 36 51.02 1.74 -6.59
C SER A 36 52.21 2.19 -7.45
N VAL A 37 52.06 3.28 -8.22
CA VAL A 37 53.10 3.85 -9.04
C VAL A 37 54.29 4.33 -8.19
N TYR A 38 54.00 5.07 -7.12
CA TYR A 38 55.05 5.53 -6.19
C TYR A 38 55.75 4.39 -5.46
N VAL A 39 55.00 3.37 -5.01
CA VAL A 39 55.60 2.17 -4.39
C VAL A 39 56.53 1.44 -5.36
N LYS A 40 56.11 1.32 -6.63
CA LYS A 40 56.94 0.70 -7.66
C LYS A 40 58.25 1.46 -7.81
N VAL A 41 58.21 2.78 -8.03
CA VAL A 41 59.44 3.61 -8.17
C VAL A 41 60.31 3.51 -6.91
N ASN A 42 59.74 3.53 -5.73
CA ASN A 42 60.47 3.38 -4.47
C ASN A 42 61.19 2.02 -4.40
N ASN A 43 60.53 0.94 -4.81
CA ASN A 43 61.11 -0.40 -4.80
C ASN A 43 62.24 -0.53 -5.84
N ASP A 44 62.02 0.04 -7.03
CA ASP A 44 63.03 0.02 -8.12
C ASP A 44 64.29 0.77 -7.67
N ILE A 45 64.18 1.95 -7.02
CA ILE A 45 65.31 2.68 -6.48
C ILE A 45 66.04 1.87 -5.38
N LYS A 46 65.29 1.24 -4.44
CA LYS A 46 65.89 0.41 -3.40
C LYS A 46 66.66 -0.79 -3.97
N ASN A 47 66.07 -1.41 -5.02
CA ASN A 47 66.75 -2.53 -5.71
C ASN A 47 68.07 -2.08 -6.35
N GLU A 48 68.08 -0.91 -7.02
CA GLU A 48 69.30 -0.36 -7.62
C GLU A 48 70.33 0.02 -6.52
N VAL A 49 69.90 0.58 -5.37
CA VAL A 49 70.77 0.81 -4.22
C VAL A 49 71.41 -0.49 -3.77
N ALA A 50 70.61 -1.54 -3.54
CA ALA A 50 71.12 -2.84 -3.03
C ALA A 50 72.09 -3.50 -4.04
N LYS A 51 71.87 -3.33 -5.32
CA LYS A 51 72.74 -3.84 -6.39
C LYS A 51 74.08 -3.11 -6.40
N HIS A 52 74.05 -1.79 -6.45
CA HIS A 52 75.30 -1.00 -6.56
C HIS A 52 76.12 -0.96 -5.27
N LEU A 53 75.52 -1.07 -4.09
CA LEU A 53 76.24 -1.22 -2.83
C LEU A 53 77.15 -2.48 -2.83
N LYS A 54 76.76 -3.55 -3.55
CA LYS A 54 77.57 -4.78 -3.66
C LYS A 54 78.73 -4.65 -4.66
N GLU A 55 78.69 -3.63 -5.54
CA GLU A 55 79.69 -3.39 -6.58
C GLU A 55 80.69 -2.32 -6.20
N ILE A 56 80.58 -1.75 -5.02
CA ILE A 56 81.46 -0.69 -4.48
C ILE A 56 82.53 -1.31 -3.55
N GLU A 57 83.83 -1.06 -3.82
CA GLU A 57 84.94 -1.31 -2.93
C GLU A 57 85.56 0.03 -2.52
N VAL A 58 85.79 0.23 -1.23
CA VAL A 58 86.42 1.44 -0.71
C VAL A 58 87.86 1.14 -0.40
N LYS A 59 88.85 1.76 -1.16
CA LYS A 59 90.26 1.69 -0.88
C LYS A 59 90.87 3.08 -0.70
N GLU A 60 91.78 3.25 0.26
CA GLU A 60 92.58 4.46 0.50
C GLU A 60 91.80 5.79 0.45
N ASN A 61 90.68 5.87 1.16
CA ASN A 61 89.79 7.06 1.17
C ASN A 61 89.17 7.43 -0.20
N CYS A 62 89.21 6.57 -1.18
CA CYS A 62 88.56 6.76 -2.49
C CYS A 62 87.52 5.66 -2.72
N VAL A 63 86.39 6.05 -3.33
CA VAL A 63 85.39 5.12 -3.81
C VAL A 63 85.80 4.53 -5.12
N LEU A 64 86.21 3.24 -5.13
CA LEU A 64 86.55 2.52 -6.33
C LEU A 64 85.38 1.56 -6.73
N LEU A 65 84.94 1.63 -7.98
CA LEU A 65 84.02 0.68 -8.56
C LEU A 65 84.75 -0.58 -8.99
N ILE A 66 84.44 -1.73 -8.40
CA ILE A 66 85.07 -3.04 -8.64
C ILE A 66 85.00 -3.41 -10.14
N ARG A 67 84.03 -2.91 -10.85
CA ARG A 67 83.79 -3.21 -12.28
C ARG A 67 83.57 -1.95 -13.11
N GLU A 68 84.54 -1.06 -13.17
CA GLU A 68 84.48 0.19 -13.92
C GLU A 68 84.11 -0.03 -15.41
N LYS A 69 84.52 -1.14 -16.03
CA LYS A 69 84.21 -1.52 -17.42
C LYS A 69 82.72 -1.95 -17.60
N GLN A 70 82.01 -2.44 -16.50
CA GLN A 70 80.58 -2.77 -16.59
C GLN A 70 79.69 -1.55 -16.28
N TRP A 71 80.13 -0.68 -15.39
CA TRP A 71 79.53 0.60 -15.12
C TRP A 71 79.33 1.48 -16.34
N LYS A 72 80.39 1.54 -17.23
CA LYS A 72 80.34 2.30 -18.47
C LYS A 72 79.68 1.54 -19.63
N LYS A 73 79.29 0.28 -19.44
CA LYS A 73 78.62 -0.53 -20.50
C LYS A 73 77.15 -0.26 -20.65
N ILE A 74 76.72 -0.45 -21.90
CA ILE A 74 75.39 -0.64 -22.56
C ILE A 74 74.11 -0.54 -21.76
N GLN A 75 74.03 -0.95 -20.47
CA GLN A 75 72.80 -0.86 -19.61
C GLN A 75 72.37 0.59 -19.30
N PHE A 76 73.35 1.52 -19.25
CA PHE A 76 73.04 2.93 -18.99
C PHE A 76 72.95 3.75 -20.29
N ASN A 77 73.23 3.15 -21.46
CA ASN A 77 73.06 3.77 -22.77
C ASN A 77 71.74 3.40 -23.43
N LYS A 78 71.07 2.36 -23.00
CA LYS A 78 69.72 2.05 -23.50
C LYS A 78 68.74 2.94 -22.80
N VAL A 79 67.87 3.54 -23.57
CA VAL A 79 66.65 4.21 -23.09
C VAL A 79 65.68 3.10 -22.62
N ASP A 80 66.03 2.47 -21.50
CA ASP A 80 65.08 1.60 -20.81
C ASP A 80 64.04 2.47 -20.09
N ILE A 81 62.84 1.94 -20.00
CA ILE A 81 61.71 2.57 -19.35
C ILE A 81 62.10 2.90 -17.88
N SER A 82 62.35 4.19 -17.58
CA SER A 82 62.84 4.74 -16.32
C SER A 82 64.28 4.41 -15.91
N PRO A 83 65.28 4.97 -16.60
CA PRO A 83 66.68 4.76 -16.26
C PRO A 83 67.00 5.35 -14.87
N ALA A 84 67.70 4.56 -14.06
CA ALA A 84 68.23 5.06 -12.78
C ALA A 84 69.43 5.99 -13.06
N PHE A 85 69.39 7.16 -12.48
CA PHE A 85 70.53 8.10 -12.42
C PHE A 85 71.34 7.84 -11.17
N ILE A 86 72.65 7.67 -11.28
CA ILE A 86 73.50 7.37 -10.16
C ILE A 86 74.63 8.38 -10.12
N GLN A 87 74.95 8.91 -8.96
CA GLN A 87 75.98 9.87 -8.74
C GLN A 87 76.68 9.60 -7.41
N PHE A 88 77.98 9.72 -7.38
CA PHE A 88 78.83 9.66 -6.21
C PHE A 88 79.32 11.04 -5.86
N VAL A 89 79.25 11.39 -4.58
CA VAL A 89 79.79 12.66 -4.08
C VAL A 89 80.64 12.39 -2.87
N ASP A 90 81.57 13.25 -2.57
CA ASP A 90 82.39 13.22 -1.34
C ASP A 90 81.63 13.71 -0.13
N GLU A 91 82.31 13.80 1.04
CA GLU A 91 81.74 14.27 2.29
C GLU A 91 81.13 15.67 2.20
N LEU A 92 81.70 16.54 1.33
CA LEU A 92 81.29 17.93 1.11
C LEU A 92 80.27 18.07 -0.02
N GLY A 93 79.88 16.99 -0.69
CA GLY A 93 78.95 16.98 -1.81
C GLY A 93 79.59 17.31 -3.15
N ALA A 94 80.92 17.33 -3.29
CA ALA A 94 81.59 17.50 -4.55
C ALA A 94 81.49 16.23 -5.41
N LEU A 95 81.26 16.35 -6.70
CA LEU A 95 81.10 15.24 -7.64
C LEU A 95 82.38 14.39 -7.75
N VAL A 96 82.27 13.12 -7.42
CA VAL A 96 83.34 12.13 -7.61
C VAL A 96 83.13 11.39 -8.89
N ASP A 97 81.98 10.79 -9.15
CA ASP A 97 81.71 10.09 -10.43
C ASP A 97 80.17 10.08 -10.64
N LYS A 98 79.73 9.84 -11.91
CA LYS A 98 78.34 9.78 -12.25
C LYS A 98 78.03 8.83 -13.37
N SER A 99 76.81 8.31 -13.42
CA SER A 99 76.35 7.43 -14.52
C SER A 99 76.30 8.17 -15.86
N PRO A 100 76.64 7.50 -16.96
CA PRO A 100 76.75 8.11 -18.31
C PRO A 100 75.41 8.75 -18.77
N ASN A 101 74.26 8.23 -18.33
CA ASN A 101 72.93 8.75 -18.67
C ASN A 101 72.61 10.14 -18.04
N LEU A 102 73.39 10.58 -17.05
CA LEU A 102 73.29 11.96 -16.52
C LEU A 102 73.93 12.99 -17.51
N LYS A 103 74.77 12.56 -18.47
CA LYS A 103 75.49 13.45 -19.46
C LYS A 103 76.13 14.64 -18.72
N GLN A 104 75.65 15.86 -18.99
CA GLN A 104 76.19 17.08 -18.37
C GLN A 104 75.46 17.42 -17.08
N LYS A 105 74.29 16.77 -16.75
CA LYS A 105 73.52 17.05 -15.60
C LYS A 105 74.16 16.47 -14.32
N LYS A 106 73.73 17.02 -13.15
CA LYS A 106 74.16 16.56 -11.81
C LYS A 106 72.95 16.48 -10.93
N LEU A 107 72.91 15.41 -10.10
CA LEU A 107 71.93 15.28 -9.02
C LEU A 107 72.33 16.21 -7.89
N ASN A 108 71.38 16.89 -7.31
CA ASN A 108 71.62 17.77 -6.18
C ASN A 108 71.86 16.95 -4.89
N TYR A 109 72.96 17.26 -4.20
CA TYR A 109 73.20 16.76 -2.85
C TYR A 109 72.47 17.67 -1.85
N TYR A 110 71.75 17.07 -0.92
CA TYR A 110 71.00 17.78 0.12
C TYR A 110 71.60 17.42 1.52
N PRO A 111 72.47 18.24 2.08
CA PRO A 111 73.11 17.94 3.38
C PRO A 111 72.14 17.77 4.56
N LYS A 112 70.97 18.40 4.48
CA LYS A 112 69.90 18.32 5.47
C LYS A 112 68.92 17.18 5.27
N ALA A 113 69.00 16.44 4.15
CA ALA A 113 68.12 15.31 3.91
C ALA A 113 68.50 14.13 4.82
N VAL A 114 67.48 13.41 5.27
CA VAL A 114 67.70 12.21 6.11
C VAL A 114 68.22 11.10 5.19
N ASN A 115 69.36 10.53 5.56
CA ASN A 115 69.99 9.45 4.80
C ASN A 115 69.07 8.21 4.73
N ASN A 116 69.16 7.48 3.61
CA ASN A 116 68.38 6.27 3.35
C ASN A 116 66.83 6.50 3.26
N ILE A 117 66.38 7.75 3.17
CA ILE A 117 64.98 8.08 2.98
C ILE A 117 64.79 8.59 1.55
N LEU A 118 63.71 8.12 0.89
CA LEU A 118 63.29 8.55 -0.43
C LEU A 118 62.55 9.89 -0.36
N PHE A 119 62.95 10.85 -1.20
CA PHE A 119 62.31 12.16 -1.31
C PHE A 119 62.22 12.61 -2.78
N ASP A 120 61.34 13.56 -3.06
CA ASP A 120 61.20 14.16 -4.35
C ASP A 120 62.19 15.30 -4.54
N ALA A 121 62.91 15.29 -5.65
CA ALA A 121 63.90 16.31 -5.98
C ALA A 121 63.69 16.75 -7.44
N LYS A 122 64.47 17.73 -7.90
CA LYS A 122 64.50 18.16 -9.29
C LYS A 122 65.89 17.92 -9.92
N LEU A 123 65.90 17.31 -11.08
CA LEU A 123 67.04 17.25 -11.96
C LEU A 123 66.78 18.26 -13.10
N GLU A 124 67.24 19.49 -12.95
CA GLU A 124 66.87 20.65 -13.78
C GLU A 124 65.34 20.84 -13.79
N ASN A 125 64.65 20.59 -14.92
CA ASN A 125 63.21 20.70 -15.07
C ASN A 125 62.43 19.39 -14.84
N THR A 126 63.14 18.25 -14.67
CA THR A 126 62.57 16.93 -14.52
C THR A 126 62.36 16.62 -13.03
N SER A 127 61.17 16.23 -12.63
CA SER A 127 60.93 15.73 -11.29
C SER A 127 61.48 14.31 -11.13
N VAL A 128 62.27 14.10 -10.10
CA VAL A 128 62.89 12.81 -9.80
C VAL A 128 62.63 12.39 -8.40
N ARG A 129 62.53 11.10 -8.15
CA ARG A 129 62.50 10.47 -6.83
C ARG A 129 63.94 10.10 -6.50
N GLN A 130 64.47 10.55 -5.37
CA GLN A 130 65.92 10.45 -5.01
C GLN A 130 66.10 9.83 -3.64
N ILE A 131 67.21 9.11 -3.47
CA ILE A 131 67.72 8.62 -2.19
C ILE A 131 69.21 8.97 -2.07
N GLN A 132 69.64 9.30 -0.86
CA GLN A 132 71.06 9.51 -0.53
C GLN A 132 71.49 8.41 0.45
N VAL A 133 72.47 7.65 0.06
CA VAL A 133 73.02 6.52 0.81
C VAL A 133 74.45 6.84 1.25
N PRO A 134 74.76 6.94 2.56
CA PRO A 134 76.11 7.20 3.01
C PRO A 134 77.03 5.98 2.77
N LEU A 135 78.23 6.26 2.33
CA LEU A 135 79.29 5.26 2.13
C LEU A 135 80.23 5.34 3.33
N TYR A 136 80.53 4.21 3.95
CA TYR A 136 81.32 4.13 5.16
C TYR A 136 82.63 3.41 4.93
N GLN A 137 83.70 3.93 5.57
CA GLN A 137 84.95 3.24 5.78
C GLN A 137 85.26 3.27 7.28
N ASN A 138 85.35 2.12 7.90
CA ASN A 138 85.67 1.99 9.32
C ASN A 138 84.84 2.93 10.26
N THR A 139 83.56 3.10 10.06
CA THR A 139 82.66 3.96 10.80
C THR A 139 82.62 5.44 10.39
N LYS A 140 83.54 5.92 9.56
CA LYS A 140 83.56 7.29 9.05
C LYS A 140 82.84 7.35 7.70
N ILE A 141 81.97 8.37 7.48
CA ILE A 141 81.37 8.65 6.19
C ILE A 141 82.45 9.25 5.30
N ILE A 142 82.64 8.65 4.13
CA ILE A 142 83.64 9.11 3.12
C ILE A 142 82.95 9.73 1.92
N GLY A 143 81.66 9.69 1.81
CA GLY A 143 80.86 10.26 0.73
C GLY A 143 79.46 9.67 0.70
N PHE A 144 78.73 9.98 -0.36
CA PHE A 144 77.35 9.53 -0.54
C PHE A 144 77.15 9.01 -1.96
N MET A 145 76.37 7.92 -2.08
CA MET A 145 75.82 7.45 -3.33
C MET A 145 74.40 8.03 -3.43
N ILE A 146 74.14 8.75 -4.51
CA ILE A 146 72.83 9.36 -4.83
C ILE A 146 72.26 8.59 -5.98
N ILE A 147 71.07 8.00 -5.77
CA ILE A 147 70.29 7.33 -6.83
C ILE A 147 68.98 8.06 -6.99
N ALA A 148 68.65 8.33 -8.26
CA ALA A 148 67.37 8.96 -8.59
C ALA A 148 66.74 8.29 -9.85
N MET A 149 65.41 8.27 -9.87
CA MET A 149 64.65 7.86 -11.05
C MET A 149 63.67 8.98 -11.45
N SER A 150 63.46 9.14 -12.75
CA SER A 150 62.52 10.09 -13.32
C SER A 150 61.09 9.74 -12.90
N LEU A 151 60.32 10.76 -12.50
CA LEU A 151 58.88 10.65 -12.26
C LEU A 151 58.04 11.01 -13.50
N GLU A 152 58.68 11.34 -14.64
CA GLU A 152 57.95 11.79 -15.85
C GLU A 152 56.99 10.72 -16.38
N ASP A 153 57.43 9.48 -16.52
CA ASP A 153 56.58 8.37 -16.96
C ASP A 153 55.45 8.12 -15.98
N SER A 154 55.76 8.18 -14.68
CA SER A 154 54.75 8.07 -13.60
C SER A 154 53.73 9.19 -13.64
N ALA A 155 54.20 10.41 -13.86
CA ALA A 155 53.34 11.59 -14.02
C ALA A 155 52.46 11.48 -15.28
N MET A 156 53.02 10.98 -16.40
CA MET A 156 52.25 10.75 -17.61
C MET A 156 51.13 9.74 -17.40
N VAL A 157 51.41 8.61 -16.77
CA VAL A 157 50.38 7.58 -16.43
C VAL A 157 49.30 8.17 -15.58
N LEU A 158 49.64 8.92 -14.52
CA LEU A 158 48.67 9.55 -13.61
C LEU A 158 47.85 10.63 -14.31
N ASN A 159 48.47 11.45 -15.17
CA ASN A 159 47.77 12.48 -15.92
C ASN A 159 46.83 11.88 -16.97
N ASN A 160 47.24 10.85 -17.70
CA ASN A 160 46.35 10.13 -18.62
C ASN A 160 45.18 9.51 -17.91
N LEU A 161 45.39 8.86 -16.76
CA LEU A 161 44.33 8.33 -15.94
C LEU A 161 43.35 9.45 -15.49
N PHE A 162 43.90 10.57 -15.03
CA PHE A 162 43.09 11.72 -14.60
C PHE A 162 42.20 12.25 -15.75
N ILE A 163 42.74 12.40 -16.93
CA ILE A 163 41.98 12.86 -18.11
C ILE A 163 40.90 11.85 -18.50
N ILE A 164 41.22 10.54 -18.49
CA ILE A 164 40.22 9.50 -18.77
C ILE A 164 39.06 9.56 -17.76
N LEU A 165 39.37 9.64 -16.47
CA LEU A 165 38.35 9.74 -15.43
C LEU A 165 37.52 11.03 -15.55
N LEU A 166 38.17 12.16 -15.90
CA LEU A 166 37.50 13.46 -16.06
C LEU A 166 36.50 13.45 -17.21
N VAL A 167 36.86 12.78 -18.34
CA VAL A 167 35.97 12.66 -19.51
C VAL A 167 34.90 11.59 -19.28
N ALA A 168 35.25 10.46 -18.67
CA ALA A 168 34.30 9.38 -18.38
C ALA A 168 33.20 9.78 -17.40
N TYR A 169 33.53 10.60 -16.41
CA TYR A 169 32.60 11.01 -15.35
C TYR A 169 31.29 11.66 -15.87
N PRO A 170 31.34 12.75 -16.65
CA PRO A 170 30.14 13.38 -17.19
C PRO A 170 29.41 12.50 -18.21
N LEU A 171 30.17 11.69 -19.00
CA LEU A 171 29.57 10.78 -19.97
C LEU A 171 28.73 9.70 -19.30
N ILE A 172 29.26 9.07 -18.25
CA ILE A 172 28.55 8.06 -17.46
C ILE A 172 27.30 8.69 -16.81
N LEU A 173 27.42 9.88 -16.22
CA LEU A 173 26.28 10.59 -15.63
C LEU A 173 25.19 10.90 -16.65
N LEU A 174 25.56 11.30 -17.86
CA LEU A 174 24.59 11.56 -18.93
C LEU A 174 23.82 10.29 -19.31
N VAL A 175 24.54 9.17 -19.51
CA VAL A 175 23.92 7.88 -19.83
C VAL A 175 22.98 7.43 -18.70
N LEU A 176 23.41 7.50 -17.45
CA LEU A 176 22.60 7.14 -16.30
C LEU A 176 21.38 8.05 -16.16
N PHE A 177 21.50 9.35 -16.49
CA PHE A 177 20.36 10.26 -16.52
C PHE A 177 19.30 9.83 -17.52
N LEU A 178 19.72 9.51 -18.74
CA LEU A 178 18.79 9.08 -19.79
C LEU A 178 18.07 7.78 -19.40
N ILE A 179 18.81 6.81 -18.84
CA ILE A 179 18.26 5.54 -18.36
C ILE A 179 17.28 5.80 -17.22
N ALA A 180 17.65 6.57 -16.19
CA ALA A 180 16.80 6.87 -15.06
C ALA A 180 15.52 7.60 -15.49
N ARG A 181 15.61 8.54 -16.43
CA ARG A 181 14.46 9.26 -17.00
C ARG A 181 13.52 8.32 -17.78
N PHE A 182 14.07 7.37 -18.52
CA PHE A 182 13.29 6.38 -19.26
C PHE A 182 12.52 5.45 -18.30
N ILE A 183 13.22 4.86 -17.31
CA ILE A 183 12.64 3.95 -16.34
C ILE A 183 11.56 4.67 -15.51
N ALA A 184 11.86 5.86 -14.96
CA ALA A 184 10.90 6.64 -14.18
C ALA A 184 9.64 6.98 -15.00
N GLY A 185 9.79 7.29 -16.29
CA GLY A 185 8.66 7.54 -17.19
C GLY A 185 7.73 6.33 -17.34
N ARG A 186 8.33 5.14 -17.49
CA ARG A 186 7.58 3.89 -17.67
C ARG A 186 6.87 3.45 -16.36
N SER A 187 7.52 3.63 -15.22
CA SER A 187 6.98 3.27 -13.91
C SER A 187 5.84 4.20 -13.44
N ILE A 188 5.84 5.47 -13.85
CA ILE A 188 4.82 6.45 -13.43
C ILE A 188 3.58 6.41 -14.33
N LYS A 189 3.68 5.94 -15.59
CA LYS A 189 2.56 5.91 -16.54
C LYS A 189 1.31 5.19 -16.00
N PRO A 190 1.41 4.00 -15.36
CA PRO A 190 0.25 3.33 -14.77
C PRO A 190 -0.41 4.15 -13.66
N ILE A 191 0.38 4.78 -12.79
CA ILE A 191 -0.12 5.64 -11.71
C ILE A 191 -0.93 6.81 -12.27
N SER A 192 -0.43 7.45 -13.34
CA SER A 192 -1.13 8.55 -14.00
C SER A 192 -2.48 8.09 -14.58
N ALA A 193 -2.54 6.87 -15.13
CA ALA A 193 -3.80 6.30 -15.63
C ALA A 193 -4.82 6.07 -14.51
N ILE A 194 -4.37 5.54 -13.35
CA ILE A 194 -5.21 5.36 -12.16
C ILE A 194 -5.80 6.72 -11.72
N ILE A 195 -4.94 7.74 -11.59
CA ILE A 195 -5.35 9.09 -11.18
C ILE A 195 -6.36 9.69 -12.18
N GLN A 196 -6.08 9.61 -13.48
CA GLN A 196 -6.98 10.14 -14.51
C GLN A 196 -8.35 9.47 -14.49
N THR A 197 -8.38 8.13 -14.43
CA THR A 197 -9.63 7.38 -14.36
C THR A 197 -10.41 7.71 -13.09
N SER A 198 -9.72 7.76 -11.93
CA SER A 198 -10.34 8.11 -10.64
C SER A 198 -10.96 9.51 -10.66
N ASN A 199 -10.32 10.50 -11.30
CA ASN A 199 -10.83 11.87 -11.40
C ASN A 199 -12.06 12.01 -12.33
N VAL A 200 -12.25 11.07 -13.26
CA VAL A 200 -13.39 11.07 -14.18
C VAL A 200 -14.60 10.35 -13.58
N ILE A 201 -14.38 9.49 -12.57
CA ILE A 201 -15.46 8.76 -11.90
C ILE A 201 -16.29 9.74 -11.05
N THR A 202 -17.58 9.84 -11.39
CA THR A 202 -18.57 10.66 -10.72
C THR A 202 -19.83 9.82 -10.42
N LYS A 203 -20.82 10.41 -9.77
CA LYS A 203 -22.12 9.76 -9.53
C LYS A 203 -22.82 9.29 -10.82
N ASP A 204 -22.54 9.95 -11.96
CA ASP A 204 -23.21 9.69 -13.23
C ASP A 204 -22.53 8.60 -14.06
N ASN A 205 -21.27 8.26 -13.73
CA ASN A 205 -20.50 7.25 -14.50
C ASN A 205 -19.76 6.25 -13.60
N LEU A 206 -20.35 5.86 -12.48
CA LEU A 206 -19.81 4.89 -11.52
C LEU A 206 -19.45 3.52 -12.13
N LYS A 207 -19.95 3.21 -13.34
CA LYS A 207 -19.63 1.97 -14.09
C LYS A 207 -18.21 1.95 -14.65
N SER A 208 -17.52 3.08 -14.69
CA SER A 208 -16.13 3.14 -15.11
C SER A 208 -15.24 2.40 -14.11
N ARG A 209 -14.26 1.66 -14.63
CA ARG A 209 -13.28 0.92 -13.79
C ARG A 209 -11.87 1.32 -14.15
N ILE A 210 -11.01 1.27 -13.16
CA ILE A 210 -9.57 1.47 -13.34
C ILE A 210 -9.01 0.27 -14.11
N PRO A 211 -8.29 0.49 -15.23
CA PRO A 211 -7.67 -0.60 -15.97
C PRO A 211 -6.62 -1.30 -15.10
N LEU A 212 -6.68 -2.62 -15.05
CA LEU A 212 -5.74 -3.42 -14.29
C LEU A 212 -4.39 -3.48 -15.02
N PRO A 213 -3.27 -3.16 -14.35
CA PRO A 213 -1.94 -3.38 -14.90
C PRO A 213 -1.71 -4.86 -15.24
N ILE A 214 -0.92 -5.12 -16.29
CA ILE A 214 -0.60 -6.48 -16.73
C ILE A 214 0.21 -7.23 -15.67
N ASN A 215 1.14 -6.54 -15.01
CA ASN A 215 1.92 -7.11 -13.92
C ASN A 215 1.06 -7.20 -12.65
N LYS A 216 1.12 -8.35 -11.98
CA LYS A 216 0.42 -8.60 -10.70
C LYS A 216 1.28 -8.10 -9.53
N ASP A 217 1.58 -6.80 -9.55
CA ASP A 217 2.33 -6.07 -8.51
C ASP A 217 1.39 -5.27 -7.59
N GLU A 218 1.96 -4.41 -6.77
CA GLU A 218 1.24 -3.54 -5.84
C GLU A 218 0.26 -2.60 -6.54
N LEU A 219 0.55 -2.19 -7.78
CA LEU A 219 -0.36 -1.34 -8.57
C LEU A 219 -1.57 -2.11 -9.06
N HIS A 220 -1.40 -3.39 -9.40
CA HIS A 220 -2.52 -4.28 -9.74
C HIS A 220 -3.43 -4.49 -8.53
N LEU A 221 -2.85 -4.76 -7.35
CA LEU A 221 -3.60 -4.91 -6.10
C LEU A 221 -4.36 -3.63 -5.75
N LEU A 222 -3.71 -2.47 -5.86
CA LEU A 222 -4.35 -1.17 -5.63
C LEU A 222 -5.53 -0.93 -6.58
N SER A 223 -5.32 -1.16 -7.88
CA SER A 223 -6.37 -0.97 -8.88
C SER A 223 -7.57 -1.88 -8.63
N ASN A 224 -7.32 -3.14 -8.29
CA ASN A 224 -8.37 -4.10 -7.94
C ASN A 224 -9.12 -3.71 -6.67
N THR A 225 -8.40 -3.25 -5.64
CA THR A 225 -9.01 -2.78 -4.38
C THR A 225 -9.92 -1.58 -4.61
N ILE A 226 -9.49 -0.62 -5.44
CA ILE A 226 -10.33 0.53 -5.80
C ILE A 226 -11.55 0.09 -6.61
N ASN A 227 -11.40 -0.83 -7.57
CA ASN A 227 -12.53 -1.36 -8.34
C ASN A 227 -13.56 -2.07 -7.44
N ASN A 228 -13.11 -2.88 -6.48
CA ASN A 228 -13.99 -3.52 -5.50
C ASN A 228 -14.73 -2.49 -4.62
N LEU A 229 -14.07 -1.38 -4.27
CA LEU A 229 -14.71 -0.28 -3.56
C LEU A 229 -15.76 0.41 -4.43
N LEU A 230 -15.45 0.65 -5.70
CA LEU A 230 -16.41 1.23 -6.66
C LEU A 230 -17.63 0.32 -6.86
N ASP A 231 -17.46 -1.00 -6.95
CA ASP A 231 -18.56 -1.97 -7.01
C ASP A 231 -19.48 -1.85 -5.79
N ARG A 232 -18.90 -1.74 -4.60
CA ARG A 232 -19.69 -1.56 -3.38
C ARG A 232 -20.45 -0.24 -3.35
N VAL A 233 -19.83 0.86 -3.81
CA VAL A 233 -20.46 2.18 -3.89
C VAL A 233 -21.57 2.19 -4.94
N GLU A 234 -21.33 1.64 -6.12
CA GLU A 234 -22.33 1.51 -7.18
C GLU A 234 -23.57 0.75 -6.70
N ASN A 235 -23.35 -0.44 -6.11
CA ASN A 235 -24.44 -1.26 -5.55
C ASN A 235 -25.19 -0.55 -4.40
N ALA A 236 -24.53 0.29 -3.62
CA ALA A 236 -25.18 1.07 -2.57
C ALA A 236 -26.08 2.17 -3.17
N ILE A 237 -25.59 2.90 -4.16
CA ILE A 237 -26.34 3.96 -4.85
C ILE A 237 -27.53 3.38 -5.66
N GLU A 238 -27.34 2.24 -6.32
CA GLU A 238 -28.45 1.57 -7.01
C GLU A 238 -29.55 1.16 -6.05
N ARG A 239 -29.20 0.59 -4.88
CA ARG A 239 -30.17 0.26 -3.83
C ARG A 239 -30.88 1.50 -3.29
N GLU A 240 -30.17 2.61 -3.07
CA GLU A 240 -30.78 3.87 -2.62
C GLU A 240 -31.76 4.43 -3.67
N LYS A 241 -31.40 4.41 -4.94
CA LYS A 241 -32.28 4.82 -6.05
C LYS A 241 -33.53 3.94 -6.11
N GLN A 242 -33.37 2.62 -6.05
CA GLN A 242 -34.48 1.68 -6.05
C GLN A 242 -35.42 1.93 -4.86
N PHE A 243 -34.87 2.05 -3.65
CA PHE A 243 -35.63 2.36 -2.44
C PHE A 243 -36.46 3.64 -2.60
N THR A 244 -35.83 4.72 -3.11
CA THR A 244 -36.54 6.01 -3.28
C THR A 244 -37.64 5.92 -4.33
N SER A 245 -37.39 5.16 -5.41
CA SER A 245 -38.41 4.91 -6.44
C SER A 245 -39.60 4.12 -5.88
N ASP A 246 -39.31 3.01 -5.20
CA ASP A 246 -40.33 2.12 -4.67
C ASP A 246 -41.15 2.81 -3.57
N ALA A 247 -40.49 3.54 -2.65
CA ALA A 247 -41.17 4.36 -1.65
C ALA A 247 -42.13 5.38 -2.27
N SER A 248 -41.68 6.06 -3.37
CA SER A 248 -42.49 7.02 -4.09
C SER A 248 -43.71 6.35 -4.73
N HIS A 249 -43.57 5.16 -5.28
CA HIS A 249 -44.68 4.40 -5.85
C HIS A 249 -45.67 3.94 -4.79
N GLU A 250 -45.19 3.39 -3.66
CA GLU A 250 -46.02 2.91 -2.57
C GLU A 250 -46.78 4.05 -1.83
N LEU A 251 -46.23 5.27 -1.80
CA LEU A 251 -46.91 6.45 -1.28
C LEU A 251 -47.94 7.02 -2.26
N ARG A 252 -47.67 6.99 -3.56
CA ARG A 252 -48.54 7.58 -4.59
C ARG A 252 -49.85 6.82 -4.75
N THR A 253 -49.81 5.49 -4.64
CA THR A 253 -50.97 4.62 -4.87
C THR A 253 -52.12 4.92 -3.90
N PRO A 254 -51.93 4.88 -2.56
CA PRO A 254 -53.03 5.20 -1.63
C PRO A 254 -53.51 6.67 -1.73
N LEU A 255 -52.60 7.61 -2.02
CA LEU A 255 -52.97 9.00 -2.26
C LEU A 255 -53.90 9.16 -3.47
N ALA A 256 -53.60 8.44 -4.56
CA ALA A 256 -54.46 8.44 -5.76
C ALA A 256 -55.83 7.81 -5.47
N VAL A 257 -55.86 6.73 -4.64
CA VAL A 257 -57.10 6.07 -4.25
C VAL A 257 -57.94 7.00 -3.39
N ILE A 258 -57.38 7.66 -2.36
CA ILE A 258 -58.04 8.64 -1.50
C ILE A 258 -58.62 9.77 -2.35
N LYS A 259 -57.78 10.39 -3.24
CA LYS A 259 -58.20 11.48 -4.09
C LYS A 259 -59.33 11.06 -5.03
N GLY A 260 -59.22 9.93 -5.72
CA GLY A 260 -60.25 9.43 -6.58
C GLY A 260 -61.56 9.13 -5.87
N THR A 261 -61.49 8.54 -4.64
CA THR A 261 -62.68 8.29 -3.83
C THR A 261 -63.39 9.59 -3.44
N LEU A 262 -62.63 10.59 -3.00
CA LEU A 262 -63.19 11.90 -2.62
C LEU A 262 -63.78 12.65 -3.85
N GLU A 263 -63.09 12.63 -4.99
CA GLU A 263 -63.59 13.21 -6.24
C GLU A 263 -64.92 12.58 -6.69
N VAL A 264 -65.04 11.25 -6.58
CA VAL A 264 -66.31 10.54 -6.88
C VAL A 264 -67.37 10.86 -5.86
N LEU A 265 -67.01 11.04 -4.59
CA LEU A 265 -67.93 11.34 -3.48
C LEU A 265 -68.63 12.70 -3.67
N VAL A 266 -67.87 13.71 -4.19
CA VAL A 266 -68.37 15.09 -4.38
C VAL A 266 -69.19 15.27 -5.66
N ARG A 267 -69.09 14.35 -6.61
CA ARG A 267 -69.79 14.52 -7.93
C ARG A 267 -71.31 14.53 -7.89
N LYS A 268 -71.91 13.83 -6.91
CA LYS A 268 -73.38 13.78 -6.75
C LYS A 268 -73.72 13.56 -5.27
N PRO A 269 -74.90 14.07 -4.85
CA PRO A 269 -75.43 13.76 -3.51
C PRO A 269 -75.59 12.26 -3.30
N ARG A 270 -75.28 11.80 -2.05
CA ARG A 270 -75.36 10.40 -1.65
C ARG A 270 -76.10 10.31 -0.31
N ASN A 271 -76.50 9.11 0.10
CA ASN A 271 -77.04 8.89 1.42
C ASN A 271 -75.93 8.95 2.47
N GLN A 272 -76.31 9.12 3.74
CA GLN A 272 -75.40 9.30 4.85
C GLN A 272 -74.50 8.06 5.10
N GLU A 273 -75.03 6.88 4.84
CA GLU A 273 -74.31 5.62 5.03
C GLU A 273 -73.18 5.47 3.98
N GLU A 274 -73.46 5.79 2.68
CA GLU A 274 -72.45 5.80 1.63
C GLU A 274 -71.32 6.82 1.92
N TYR A 275 -71.67 8.02 2.43
CA TYR A 275 -70.67 9.01 2.80
C TYR A 275 -69.77 8.45 3.92
N LYS A 276 -70.36 7.85 4.98
CA LYS A 276 -69.64 7.28 6.08
C LYS A 276 -68.72 6.15 5.65
N GLU A 277 -69.21 5.21 4.84
CA GLU A 277 -68.42 4.09 4.31
C GLU A 277 -67.18 4.59 3.52
N LYS A 278 -67.36 5.56 2.61
CA LYS A 278 -66.25 6.08 1.81
C LYS A 278 -65.29 6.95 2.59
N ILE A 279 -65.74 7.68 3.60
CA ILE A 279 -64.91 8.43 4.52
C ILE A 279 -64.10 7.46 5.40
N ASP A 280 -64.71 6.43 5.97
CA ASP A 280 -64.06 5.40 6.76
C ASP A 280 -62.99 4.67 5.92
N PHE A 281 -63.30 4.40 4.62
CA PHE A 281 -62.31 3.86 3.70
C PHE A 281 -61.14 4.82 3.50
N CYS A 282 -61.37 6.12 3.29
CA CYS A 282 -60.27 7.11 3.13
C CYS A 282 -59.42 7.20 4.40
N ILE A 283 -60.06 7.16 5.60
CA ILE A 283 -59.36 7.15 6.88
C ILE A 283 -58.48 5.90 7.01
N SER A 284 -58.96 4.73 6.58
CA SER A 284 -58.14 3.51 6.57
C SER A 284 -56.91 3.61 5.66
N GLU A 285 -57.04 4.24 4.50
CA GLU A 285 -55.88 4.45 3.61
C GLU A 285 -54.92 5.52 4.14
N VAL A 286 -55.38 6.56 4.86
CA VAL A 286 -54.54 7.51 5.58
C VAL A 286 -53.76 6.81 6.69
N ASN A 287 -54.39 5.95 7.48
CA ASN A 287 -53.71 5.18 8.52
C ASN A 287 -52.67 4.23 7.94
N ARG A 288 -52.93 3.64 6.79
CA ARG A 288 -51.95 2.82 6.05
C ARG A 288 -50.73 3.65 5.60
N LEU A 289 -50.96 4.89 5.09
CA LEU A 289 -49.89 5.81 4.75
C LEU A 289 -49.03 6.19 5.96
N ASN A 290 -49.65 6.52 7.09
CA ASN A 290 -48.90 6.83 8.33
C ASN A 290 -48.04 5.66 8.74
N HIS A 291 -48.54 4.43 8.72
CA HIS A 291 -47.79 3.23 9.04
C HIS A 291 -46.59 3.05 8.08
N LEU A 292 -46.77 3.27 6.75
CA LEU A 292 -45.70 3.19 5.78
C LEU A 292 -44.60 4.24 6.04
N VAL A 293 -45.00 5.48 6.38
CA VAL A 293 -44.05 6.54 6.74
C VAL A 293 -43.26 6.18 7.98
N ASP A 294 -43.92 5.63 9.03
CA ASP A 294 -43.27 5.18 10.25
C ASP A 294 -42.26 4.06 9.99
N GLU A 295 -42.58 3.09 9.11
CA GLU A 295 -41.67 2.03 8.67
C GLU A 295 -40.43 2.60 7.92
N LEU A 296 -40.65 3.58 7.02
CA LEU A 296 -39.57 4.26 6.29
C LEU A 296 -38.67 5.06 7.25
N LEU A 297 -39.25 5.80 8.20
CA LEU A 297 -38.47 6.54 9.20
C LEU A 297 -37.71 5.60 10.12
N LEU A 298 -38.26 4.45 10.45
CA LEU A 298 -37.60 3.43 11.25
C LEU A 298 -36.36 2.91 10.49
N LEU A 299 -36.49 2.55 9.22
CA LEU A 299 -35.35 2.11 8.37
C LEU A 299 -34.30 3.19 8.28
N ALA A 300 -34.67 4.45 8.00
CA ALA A 300 -33.72 5.56 7.86
C ALA A 300 -32.93 5.85 9.15
N ARG A 301 -33.59 5.73 10.33
CA ARG A 301 -32.92 5.91 11.63
C ARG A 301 -31.86 4.86 11.89
N PHE A 302 -32.06 3.62 11.46
CA PHE A 302 -31.11 2.53 11.71
C PHE A 302 -30.06 2.36 10.62
N GLU A 303 -30.13 3.07 9.50
CA GLU A 303 -29.02 3.13 8.50
C GLU A 303 -27.82 3.92 9.00
N ASN A 304 -28.03 4.95 9.80
CA ASN A 304 -26.99 5.95 10.11
C ASN A 304 -26.45 5.90 11.54
N GLN A 305 -26.93 5.01 12.43
CA GLN A 305 -26.52 5.09 13.84
C GLN A 305 -26.26 3.74 14.50
N LYS A 306 -25.08 3.66 15.13
CA LYS A 306 -24.90 3.00 16.42
C LYS A 306 -25.63 3.83 17.48
N GLN A 307 -26.99 3.81 17.49
CA GLN A 307 -27.75 4.38 18.60
C GLN A 307 -27.41 3.59 19.86
N SER A 308 -27.36 4.27 20.98
CA SER A 308 -27.26 3.64 22.31
C SER A 308 -28.47 2.70 22.52
N LEU A 309 -28.26 1.42 22.25
CA LEU A 309 -29.23 0.38 22.55
C LEU A 309 -29.49 0.37 24.04
N LYS A 310 -30.76 0.26 24.45
CA LYS A 310 -31.16 0.05 25.85
C LYS A 310 -31.23 -1.44 26.13
N ILE A 311 -30.05 -2.05 26.27
CA ILE A 311 -29.98 -3.48 26.58
C ILE A 311 -30.41 -3.68 28.04
N GLU A 312 -31.48 -4.47 28.24
CA GLU A 312 -32.01 -4.83 29.52
C GLU A 312 -32.44 -6.31 29.54
N LYS A 313 -32.64 -6.85 30.73
CA LYS A 313 -33.14 -8.21 30.88
C LYS A 313 -34.63 -8.25 30.60
N VAL A 314 -35.03 -8.82 29.48
CA VAL A 314 -36.38 -8.82 28.93
C VAL A 314 -37.00 -10.20 29.03
N SER A 315 -38.25 -10.29 29.46
CA SER A 315 -39.05 -11.52 29.42
C SER A 315 -39.62 -11.70 28.00
N LEU A 316 -39.20 -12.75 27.30
CA LEU A 316 -39.73 -13.10 25.98
C LEU A 316 -41.23 -13.42 26.04
N ASN A 317 -41.67 -14.07 27.12
CA ASN A 317 -43.05 -14.43 27.38
C ASN A 317 -43.95 -13.20 27.50
N ALA A 318 -43.52 -12.19 28.26
CA ALA A 318 -44.29 -10.97 28.48
C ALA A 318 -44.48 -10.16 27.20
N ILE A 319 -43.40 -9.98 26.40
CA ILE A 319 -43.49 -9.28 25.10
C ILE A 319 -44.43 -10.03 24.17
N PHE A 320 -44.28 -11.33 24.07
CA PHE A 320 -45.13 -12.16 23.23
C PHE A 320 -46.59 -12.03 23.59
N LEU A 321 -46.96 -12.17 24.89
CA LEU A 321 -48.34 -12.08 25.36
C LEU A 321 -48.97 -10.69 25.11
N ASP A 322 -48.19 -9.63 25.31
CA ASP A 322 -48.63 -8.25 25.00
C ASP A 322 -48.95 -8.10 23.49
N ILE A 323 -48.08 -8.60 22.61
CA ILE A 323 -48.28 -8.49 21.16
C ILE A 323 -49.46 -9.33 20.67
N VAL A 324 -49.64 -10.54 21.21
CA VAL A 324 -50.83 -11.38 20.90
C VAL A 324 -52.09 -10.70 21.38
N SER A 325 -52.08 -10.09 22.57
CA SER A 325 -53.23 -9.33 23.11
C SER A 325 -53.61 -8.17 22.20
N ARG A 326 -52.64 -7.38 21.73
CA ARG A 326 -52.89 -6.26 20.81
C ARG A 326 -53.47 -6.70 19.45
N ASN A 327 -53.14 -7.90 18.99
CA ASN A 327 -53.65 -8.46 17.74
C ASN A 327 -54.87 -9.37 17.92
N SER A 328 -55.44 -9.46 19.12
CA SER A 328 -56.52 -10.40 19.48
C SER A 328 -57.79 -10.29 18.65
N THR A 329 -58.14 -9.08 18.19
CA THR A 329 -59.30 -8.83 17.33
C THR A 329 -59.13 -9.53 15.97
N ILE A 330 -58.00 -9.33 15.30
CA ILE A 330 -57.74 -9.91 14.00
C ILE A 330 -57.60 -11.43 14.09
N ILE A 331 -56.97 -11.91 15.17
CA ILE A 331 -56.80 -13.36 15.44
C ILE A 331 -58.18 -14.00 15.55
N LYS A 332 -59.14 -13.36 16.32
CA LYS A 332 -60.50 -13.86 16.45
C LYS A 332 -61.30 -13.80 15.14
N GLU A 333 -61.20 -12.72 14.40
CA GLU A 333 -61.87 -12.56 13.11
C GLU A 333 -61.45 -13.65 12.09
N LYS A 334 -60.17 -13.97 12.04
CA LYS A 334 -59.62 -15.07 11.19
C LYS A 334 -59.80 -16.46 11.85
N LYS A 335 -60.35 -16.58 13.05
CA LYS A 335 -60.52 -17.82 13.82
C LYS A 335 -59.20 -18.58 14.00
N LEU A 336 -58.08 -17.87 14.16
CA LEU A 336 -56.79 -18.48 14.32
C LEU A 336 -56.57 -19.01 15.73
N SER A 337 -55.93 -20.18 15.86
CA SER A 337 -55.54 -20.77 17.14
C SER A 337 -54.04 -20.43 17.42
N CYS A 338 -53.80 -19.69 18.51
CA CYS A 338 -52.45 -19.40 19.00
C CYS A 338 -52.05 -20.41 20.07
N VAL A 339 -51.09 -21.27 19.82
CA VAL A 339 -50.65 -22.34 20.72
C VAL A 339 -49.31 -22.03 21.32
N GLN A 340 -49.20 -22.00 22.62
CA GLN A 340 -47.93 -21.82 23.35
C GLN A 340 -47.38 -23.19 23.72
N LEU A 341 -46.10 -23.43 23.32
CA LEU A 341 -45.43 -24.72 23.56
C LEU A 341 -44.38 -24.64 24.69
N PHE A 342 -44.37 -23.53 25.44
CA PHE A 342 -43.43 -23.32 26.56
C PHE A 342 -44.21 -23.22 27.90
N THR A 343 -43.56 -23.67 29.01
CA THR A 343 -44.17 -23.72 30.34
C THR A 343 -43.46 -22.93 31.42
N LYS A 344 -42.26 -22.36 31.08
CA LYS A 344 -41.47 -21.52 32.00
C LYS A 344 -41.19 -20.15 31.37
N ASP A 345 -40.78 -19.21 32.23
CA ASP A 345 -40.34 -17.88 31.75
C ASP A 345 -38.93 -17.92 31.22
N PHE A 346 -38.71 -17.21 30.10
CA PHE A 346 -37.44 -17.06 29.44
C PHE A 346 -37.03 -15.59 29.40
N TYR A 347 -35.76 -15.33 29.70
CA TYR A 347 -35.19 -14.00 29.74
C TYR A 347 -33.98 -13.91 28.86
N VAL A 348 -33.85 -12.81 28.11
CA VAL A 348 -32.70 -12.48 27.29
C VAL A 348 -32.27 -11.05 27.52
N GLU A 349 -31.02 -10.72 27.24
CA GLU A 349 -30.52 -9.35 27.25
C GLU A 349 -30.72 -8.74 25.86
N THR A 350 -31.64 -7.78 25.73
CA THR A 350 -31.96 -7.12 24.45
C THR A 350 -32.66 -5.78 24.71
N ASP A 351 -32.89 -5.01 23.64
CA ASP A 351 -33.72 -3.81 23.68
C ASP A 351 -35.20 -4.22 23.56
N SER A 352 -35.97 -4.01 24.62
CA SER A 352 -37.38 -4.42 24.74
C SER A 352 -38.24 -3.83 23.62
N TYR A 353 -38.03 -2.55 23.26
CA TYR A 353 -38.82 -1.88 22.24
C TYR A 353 -38.52 -2.45 20.85
N LEU A 354 -37.24 -2.56 20.49
CA LEU A 354 -36.81 -3.06 19.16
C LEU A 354 -37.19 -4.53 18.99
N PHE A 355 -37.05 -5.34 20.05
CA PHE A 355 -37.48 -6.72 20.02
C PHE A 355 -39.01 -6.86 19.87
N SER A 356 -39.80 -6.00 20.55
CA SER A 356 -41.24 -5.99 20.35
C SER A 356 -41.66 -5.67 18.92
N LEU A 357 -40.92 -4.79 18.22
CA LEU A 357 -41.14 -4.52 16.79
C LEU A 357 -40.85 -5.74 15.92
N ILE A 358 -39.76 -6.50 16.21
CA ILE A 358 -39.43 -7.75 15.49
C ILE A 358 -40.58 -8.73 15.62
N VAL A 359 -41.01 -9.05 16.88
CA VAL A 359 -42.07 -10.03 17.14
C VAL A 359 -43.39 -9.59 16.53
N ASN A 360 -43.72 -8.30 16.61
CA ASN A 360 -44.96 -7.76 16.02
C ASN A 360 -44.97 -7.91 14.49
N ASN A 361 -43.88 -7.62 13.81
CA ASN A 361 -43.77 -7.81 12.34
C ASN A 361 -43.93 -9.29 11.96
N ILE A 362 -43.24 -10.19 12.68
CA ILE A 362 -43.34 -11.63 12.43
C ILE A 362 -44.77 -12.14 12.67
N LEU A 363 -45.38 -11.78 13.83
CA LEU A 363 -46.74 -12.21 14.16
C LEU A 363 -47.77 -11.65 13.18
N THR A 364 -47.71 -10.39 12.80
CA THR A 364 -48.65 -9.80 11.82
C THR A 364 -48.49 -10.47 10.44
N ASN A 365 -47.29 -10.87 10.05
CA ASN A 365 -47.08 -11.67 8.83
C ASN A 365 -47.72 -13.06 9.00
N ALA A 366 -47.48 -13.77 10.09
CA ALA A 366 -48.07 -15.06 10.36
C ALA A 366 -49.61 -14.99 10.33
N ILE A 367 -50.22 -13.95 10.95
CA ILE A 367 -51.68 -13.70 10.88
C ILE A 367 -52.14 -13.42 9.45
N LYS A 368 -51.43 -12.58 8.70
CA LYS A 368 -51.82 -12.21 7.32
C LYS A 368 -51.80 -13.40 6.36
N TYR A 369 -50.77 -14.24 6.43
CA TYR A 369 -50.55 -15.33 5.48
C TYR A 369 -51.15 -16.68 5.95
N SER A 370 -51.63 -16.80 7.20
CA SER A 370 -52.36 -17.97 7.65
C SER A 370 -53.77 -18.04 7.03
N LYS A 371 -54.20 -19.27 6.77
CA LYS A 371 -55.58 -19.55 6.33
C LYS A 371 -56.58 -19.33 7.49
N VAL A 372 -57.83 -19.09 7.17
CA VAL A 372 -58.90 -19.00 8.18
C VAL A 372 -58.98 -20.31 8.95
N GLY A 373 -58.97 -20.26 10.27
CA GLY A 373 -58.96 -21.44 11.16
C GLY A 373 -57.58 -22.09 11.32
N GLY A 374 -56.51 -21.43 10.78
CA GLY A 374 -55.13 -21.92 10.89
C GLY A 374 -54.57 -21.86 12.31
N VAL A 375 -53.37 -22.39 12.48
CA VAL A 375 -52.64 -22.48 13.75
C VAL A 375 -51.37 -21.67 13.67
N ILE A 376 -51.08 -20.89 14.71
CA ILE A 376 -49.81 -20.21 14.91
C ILE A 376 -49.21 -20.76 16.22
N ASN A 377 -48.07 -21.44 16.12
CA ASN A 377 -47.33 -22.02 17.23
C ASN A 377 -46.20 -21.11 17.68
N PHE A 378 -46.03 -21.02 18.99
CA PHE A 378 -44.92 -20.29 19.62
C PHE A 378 -44.15 -21.23 20.51
N ASP A 379 -42.84 -21.34 20.24
CA ASP A 379 -41.94 -22.21 20.99
C ASP A 379 -40.71 -21.43 21.46
N ILE A 380 -40.33 -21.66 22.72
CA ILE A 380 -39.08 -21.11 23.26
C ILE A 380 -38.27 -22.25 23.86
N LYS A 381 -37.07 -22.43 23.33
CA LYS A 381 -36.14 -23.46 23.79
C LYS A 381 -34.84 -22.81 24.24
N GLU A 382 -34.34 -23.28 25.35
CA GLU A 382 -33.07 -22.81 25.90
C GLU A 382 -32.05 -23.97 25.85
N THR A 383 -30.90 -23.69 25.25
CA THR A 383 -29.74 -24.56 25.27
C THR A 383 -28.64 -23.95 26.17
N LYS A 384 -27.48 -24.63 26.26
CA LYS A 384 -26.37 -24.08 27.07
C LYS A 384 -25.86 -22.72 26.54
N ASP A 385 -25.86 -22.55 25.24
CA ASP A 385 -25.19 -21.40 24.55
C ASP A 385 -26.19 -20.42 23.93
N THR A 386 -27.45 -20.82 23.73
CA THR A 386 -28.45 -20.01 23.00
C THR A 386 -29.85 -20.15 23.59
N THR A 387 -30.64 -19.08 23.48
CA THR A 387 -32.11 -19.11 23.65
C THR A 387 -32.75 -18.94 22.29
N VAL A 388 -33.59 -19.87 21.87
CA VAL A 388 -34.23 -19.91 20.55
C VAL A 388 -35.72 -19.63 20.70
N PHE A 389 -36.23 -18.60 20.03
CA PHE A 389 -37.66 -18.26 19.96
C PHE A 389 -38.15 -18.52 18.53
N THR A 390 -39.12 -19.37 18.38
CA THR A 390 -39.70 -19.78 17.09
C THR A 390 -41.18 -19.39 17.00
N ILE A 391 -41.56 -18.77 15.89
CA ILE A 391 -42.95 -18.52 15.51
C ILE A 391 -43.23 -19.30 14.22
N SER A 392 -44.16 -20.24 14.28
CA SER A 392 -44.54 -21.13 13.18
C SER A 392 -45.99 -20.89 12.77
N ASP A 393 -46.25 -20.65 11.50
CA ASP A 393 -47.60 -20.50 10.95
C ASP A 393 -47.94 -21.67 10.00
N SER A 394 -49.22 -21.96 9.88
CA SER A 394 -49.79 -22.94 8.93
C SER A 394 -50.34 -22.28 7.67
N GLY A 395 -49.65 -21.26 7.16
CA GLY A 395 -50.09 -20.41 6.07
C GLY A 395 -49.76 -20.96 4.67
N ILE A 396 -49.71 -20.04 3.70
CA ILE A 396 -49.41 -20.36 2.31
C ILE A 396 -47.96 -20.74 2.07
N GLY A 397 -47.07 -20.42 3.04
CA GLY A 397 -45.62 -20.63 2.90
C GLY A 397 -44.96 -19.73 1.86
N ILE A 398 -43.67 -19.94 1.66
CA ILE A 398 -42.82 -19.18 0.74
C ILE A 398 -42.12 -20.14 -0.22
N ALA A 399 -42.10 -19.83 -1.50
CA ALA A 399 -41.38 -20.61 -2.50
C ALA A 399 -39.85 -20.51 -2.26
N THR A 400 -39.12 -21.59 -2.52
CA THR A 400 -37.67 -21.65 -2.23
C THR A 400 -36.88 -20.57 -2.98
N GLU A 401 -37.30 -20.22 -4.21
CA GLU A 401 -36.69 -19.17 -5.04
C GLU A 401 -36.89 -17.73 -4.49
N ASP A 402 -37.85 -17.55 -3.60
CA ASP A 402 -38.18 -16.26 -2.99
C ASP A 402 -37.51 -16.06 -1.65
N LEU A 403 -37.04 -17.14 -0.98
CA LEU A 403 -36.47 -17.09 0.39
C LEU A 403 -35.28 -16.11 0.53
N GLU A 404 -34.49 -15.92 -0.50
CA GLU A 404 -33.41 -14.93 -0.48
C GLU A 404 -33.92 -13.50 -0.66
N LYS A 405 -35.03 -13.32 -1.40
CA LYS A 405 -35.59 -12.01 -1.78
C LYS A 405 -36.58 -11.43 -0.78
N ILE A 406 -37.15 -12.25 0.11
CA ILE A 406 -38.16 -11.78 1.08
C ILE A 406 -37.62 -10.71 2.07
N PHE A 407 -36.30 -10.55 2.12
CA PHE A 407 -35.65 -9.53 2.92
C PHE A 407 -35.38 -8.24 2.15
N ASP A 408 -35.61 -8.23 0.84
CA ASP A 408 -35.48 -7.03 0.03
C ASP A 408 -36.64 -6.08 0.32
N GLN A 409 -36.34 -4.79 0.34
CA GLN A 409 -37.33 -3.76 0.64
C GLN A 409 -38.39 -3.73 -0.47
N PHE A 410 -39.68 -3.60 -0.09
CA PHE A 410 -40.85 -3.60 -0.95
C PHE A 410 -41.08 -4.91 -1.72
N TYR A 411 -40.26 -5.95 -1.50
CA TYR A 411 -40.46 -7.25 -2.14
C TYR A 411 -41.66 -7.99 -1.53
N ARG A 412 -42.47 -8.59 -2.42
CA ARG A 412 -43.64 -9.39 -2.05
C ARG A 412 -43.73 -10.61 -2.95
N SER A 413 -43.55 -11.80 -2.40
CA SER A 413 -43.76 -13.07 -3.10
C SER A 413 -45.20 -13.18 -3.56
N LYS A 414 -45.43 -13.59 -4.81
CA LYS A 414 -46.75 -13.89 -5.38
C LYS A 414 -47.83 -12.82 -5.14
N SER A 415 -47.47 -11.53 -5.17
CA SER A 415 -48.43 -10.43 -4.98
C SER A 415 -49.58 -10.45 -5.98
N ASN A 416 -49.36 -11.00 -7.17
CA ASN A 416 -50.38 -11.15 -8.20
C ASN A 416 -51.36 -12.32 -7.97
N GLU A 417 -50.94 -13.35 -7.22
CA GLU A 417 -51.74 -14.53 -6.89
C GLU A 417 -52.63 -14.30 -5.66
N HIS A 418 -52.22 -13.39 -4.76
CA HIS A 418 -52.91 -13.07 -3.51
C HIS A 418 -53.10 -11.56 -3.35
N PRO A 419 -53.89 -10.91 -4.22
CA PRO A 419 -54.11 -9.46 -4.17
C PRO A 419 -54.88 -9.00 -2.92
N GLU A 420 -55.58 -9.92 -2.27
CA GLU A 420 -56.30 -9.66 -1.01
C GLU A 420 -55.39 -9.44 0.19
N ILE A 421 -54.17 -9.96 0.17
CA ILE A 421 -53.19 -9.81 1.24
C ILE A 421 -52.44 -8.47 1.06
N LYS A 422 -52.92 -7.44 1.75
CA LYS A 422 -52.28 -6.11 1.73
C LYS A 422 -51.00 -6.05 2.59
N GLY A 423 -49.94 -5.45 2.09
CA GLY A 423 -48.71 -5.24 2.84
C GLY A 423 -47.75 -4.30 2.11
N THR A 424 -46.82 -3.69 2.84
CA THR A 424 -45.81 -2.73 2.32
C THR A 424 -44.59 -3.42 1.74
N GLY A 425 -44.31 -4.67 2.10
CA GLY A 425 -43.04 -5.36 1.77
C GLY A 425 -41.81 -4.89 2.57
N LEU A 426 -42.03 -4.09 3.63
CA LEU A 426 -40.96 -3.59 4.48
C LEU A 426 -40.76 -4.40 5.77
N GLY A 427 -41.80 -5.13 6.26
CA GLY A 427 -41.76 -5.79 7.55
C GLY A 427 -40.57 -6.74 7.76
N LEU A 428 -40.27 -7.65 6.80
CA LEU A 428 -39.18 -8.60 6.94
C LEU A 428 -37.80 -7.94 6.73
N SER A 429 -37.69 -6.89 5.95
CA SER A 429 -36.45 -6.11 5.83
C SER A 429 -36.14 -5.36 7.14
N ILE A 430 -37.16 -4.84 7.82
CA ILE A 430 -37.06 -4.27 9.18
C ILE A 430 -36.61 -5.33 10.16
N VAL A 431 -37.25 -6.51 10.18
CA VAL A 431 -36.88 -7.62 11.06
C VAL A 431 -35.41 -7.98 10.90
N LYS A 432 -34.96 -8.20 9.66
CA LYS A 432 -33.55 -8.52 9.36
C LYS A 432 -32.60 -7.43 9.88
N ARG A 433 -32.94 -6.17 9.68
CA ARG A 433 -32.11 -5.04 10.11
C ARG A 433 -32.01 -4.94 11.63
N LEU A 434 -33.14 -5.11 12.32
CA LEU A 434 -33.21 -5.07 13.80
C LEU A 434 -32.50 -6.30 14.40
N CYS A 435 -32.65 -7.47 13.84
CA CYS A 435 -31.92 -8.68 14.26
C CYS A 435 -30.41 -8.49 14.17
N LEU A 436 -29.91 -7.92 13.06
CA LEU A 436 -28.49 -7.58 12.91
C LEU A 436 -28.02 -6.57 13.97
N LEU A 437 -28.85 -5.56 14.29
CA LEU A 437 -28.52 -4.54 15.28
C LEU A 437 -28.46 -5.12 16.70
N LEU A 438 -29.40 -6.03 17.05
CA LEU A 438 -29.48 -6.68 18.33
C LEU A 438 -28.64 -7.95 18.46
N GLN A 439 -27.89 -8.30 17.44
CA GLN A 439 -27.08 -9.53 17.38
C GLN A 439 -27.91 -10.81 17.55
N ILE A 440 -29.13 -10.81 17.02
CA ILE A 440 -30.00 -11.96 16.99
C ILE A 440 -29.85 -12.68 15.65
N ASP A 441 -29.58 -13.97 15.66
CA ASP A 441 -29.57 -14.76 14.44
C ASP A 441 -31.01 -15.05 13.99
N LEU A 442 -31.31 -14.73 12.73
CA LEU A 442 -32.61 -14.91 12.08
C LEU A 442 -32.52 -15.99 11.00
N GLU A 443 -33.28 -17.04 11.19
CA GLU A 443 -33.45 -18.11 10.18
C GLU A 443 -34.96 -18.23 9.84
N ILE A 444 -35.25 -18.37 8.52
CA ILE A 444 -36.63 -18.63 8.04
C ILE A 444 -36.63 -19.97 7.29
N LYS A 445 -37.47 -20.88 7.77
CA LYS A 445 -37.77 -22.16 7.11
C LYS A 445 -39.20 -22.13 6.62
N SER A 446 -39.39 -22.33 5.32
CA SER A 446 -40.72 -22.30 4.76
C SER A 446 -40.89 -23.33 3.66
N LYS A 447 -42.11 -23.86 3.55
CA LYS A 447 -42.49 -24.73 2.47
C LYS A 447 -43.86 -24.30 1.96
N GLU A 448 -43.97 -24.14 0.67
CA GLU A 448 -45.16 -23.69 -0.02
C GLU A 448 -46.37 -24.59 0.33
N ASN A 449 -47.52 -23.96 0.67
CA ASN A 449 -48.78 -24.55 1.13
C ASN A 449 -48.68 -25.35 2.44
N VAL A 450 -47.58 -25.28 3.16
CA VAL A 450 -47.41 -25.94 4.47
C VAL A 450 -47.35 -24.91 5.59
N GLY A 451 -46.54 -23.86 5.43
CA GLY A 451 -46.38 -22.78 6.42
C GLY A 451 -44.93 -22.26 6.49
N THR A 452 -44.70 -21.37 7.45
CA THR A 452 -43.41 -20.72 7.67
C THR A 452 -43.04 -20.77 9.16
N ASP A 453 -41.75 -21.14 9.40
CA ASP A 453 -41.11 -21.07 10.72
C ASP A 453 -40.11 -19.92 10.69
N VAL A 454 -40.28 -18.95 11.56
CA VAL A 454 -39.31 -17.88 11.80
C VAL A 454 -38.61 -18.13 13.14
N ILE A 455 -37.32 -18.31 13.10
CA ILE A 455 -36.45 -18.74 14.19
C ILE A 455 -35.53 -17.59 14.56
N LEU A 456 -35.59 -17.13 15.81
CA LEU A 456 -34.78 -16.09 16.41
C LEU A 456 -33.85 -16.71 17.45
N SER A 457 -32.53 -16.66 17.26
CA SER A 457 -31.57 -17.24 18.19
C SER A 457 -30.76 -16.12 18.89
N PHE A 458 -30.83 -16.12 20.22
CA PHE A 458 -30.09 -15.19 21.06
C PHE A 458 -28.83 -15.87 21.58
N PRO A 459 -27.65 -15.40 21.27
CA PRO A 459 -26.43 -15.85 21.93
C PRO A 459 -26.46 -15.46 23.41
N LYS A 460 -25.92 -16.31 24.28
CA LYS A 460 -25.81 -16.04 25.73
C LYS A 460 -24.53 -15.32 26.10
#